data_e167e8251f06dd8ab35d8ec4022b1d57
#
_entry.id   e167e8251f06dd8ab35d8ec4022b1d57
#
_cell.length_a   1.000
_cell.length_b   1.000
_cell.length_c   1.000
_cell.angle_alpha   90.00
_cell.angle_beta   90.00
_cell.angle_gamma   90.00
#
_symmetry.space_group_name_H-M   'P 1'
#
loop_
_entity.id
_entity.type
_entity.pdbx_description
1 polymer ?
#
loop_
_entity_poly.entity_id
_entity_poly.type
_entity_poly.pdbx_seq_one_letter_code
_entity_poly.pdbx_strand_id
1 'polypeptide(L)'
;MSIRLICSDIDGTLLQYGKKELEDEIFEQIRELHRRGILFCPASGRQYTSLCKLFAPVADCCVFLCENGGVIYKDEQCIAKNPMPRALAEEIANDLWTRSDGQGEVMLSGQNTAYLMERGLGMLKRIQFIGNNYQIIHDPSEVPEEITKVSV
;
A
#
# COMPACT_ATOMS: atom_id res chain seq x y z
N MET A 1 13.59 26.86 -11.20
CA MET A 1 12.61 25.74 -11.10
C MET A 1 11.93 25.84 -9.75
N SER A 2 10.60 25.69 -9.69
CA SER A 2 9.84 25.62 -8.43
C SER A 2 9.50 24.17 -8.13
N ILE A 3 9.65 23.74 -6.87
CA ILE A 3 9.17 22.45 -6.39
C ILE A 3 7.64 22.47 -6.45
N ARG A 4 7.03 21.44 -7.01
CA ARG A 4 5.57 21.27 -7.14
C ARG A 4 5.03 20.02 -6.48
N LEU A 5 5.90 19.08 -6.15
CA LEU A 5 5.57 17.80 -5.52
C LEU A 5 6.66 17.42 -4.52
N ILE A 6 6.26 16.97 -3.35
CA ILE A 6 7.12 16.36 -2.34
C ILE A 6 6.59 14.96 -2.06
N CYS A 7 7.43 13.94 -2.27
CA CYS A 7 7.11 12.56 -1.91
C CYS A 7 7.89 12.20 -0.64
N SER A 8 7.23 11.51 0.28
CA SER A 8 7.87 11.00 1.50
C SER A 8 7.45 9.57 1.77
N ASP A 9 8.41 8.75 2.17
CA ASP A 9 8.15 7.47 2.80
C ASP A 9 7.47 7.68 4.16
N ILE A 10 6.79 6.64 4.65
CA ILE A 10 5.95 6.72 5.83
C ILE A 10 6.56 5.95 7.00
N ASP A 11 6.67 4.64 6.87
CA ASP A 11 7.01 3.75 7.98
C ASP A 11 8.49 3.84 8.34
N GLY A 12 8.81 4.44 9.50
CA GLY A 12 10.18 4.72 9.93
C GLY A 12 10.70 6.09 9.46
N THR A 13 9.90 6.86 8.69
CA THR A 13 10.23 8.22 8.23
C THR A 13 9.29 9.23 8.89
N LEU A 14 8.04 9.32 8.46
CA LEU A 14 7.03 10.20 9.07
C LEU A 14 6.33 9.55 10.26
N LEU A 15 6.09 8.24 10.18
CA LEU A 15 5.47 7.44 11.21
C LEU A 15 6.55 6.62 11.92
N GLN A 16 6.79 6.92 13.19
CA GLN A 16 7.73 6.15 14.01
C GLN A 16 7.25 4.71 14.21
N TYR A 17 8.19 3.78 14.30
CA TYR A 17 7.87 2.36 14.54
C TYR A 17 7.02 2.17 15.79
N GLY A 18 5.94 1.37 15.66
CA GLY A 18 5.00 1.09 16.74
C GLY A 18 3.92 2.14 16.95
N LYS A 19 4.00 3.30 16.31
CA LYS A 19 2.94 4.32 16.32
C LYS A 19 1.86 3.98 15.28
N LYS A 20 0.63 4.40 15.56
CA LYS A 20 -0.53 4.24 14.65
C LYS A 20 -0.97 5.55 14.01
N GLU A 21 -0.50 6.68 14.54
CA GLU A 21 -0.94 8.02 14.18
C GLU A 21 0.29 8.90 13.92
N LEU A 22 0.15 9.85 13.02
CA LEU A 22 1.12 10.89 12.74
C LEU A 22 0.96 12.02 13.77
N GLU A 23 2.03 12.76 13.99
CA GLU A 23 2.00 13.97 14.81
C GLU A 23 1.22 15.10 14.09
N ASP A 24 0.45 15.89 14.83
CA ASP A 24 -0.39 16.98 14.29
C ASP A 24 0.41 17.99 13.46
N GLU A 25 1.67 18.23 13.81
CA GLU A 25 2.57 19.13 13.10
C GLU A 25 2.76 18.71 11.63
N ILE A 26 2.77 17.41 11.33
CA ILE A 26 2.88 16.89 9.96
C ILE A 26 1.68 17.33 9.13
N PHE A 27 0.47 17.27 9.70
CA PHE A 27 -0.74 17.71 9.02
C PHE A 27 -0.73 19.21 8.76
N GLU A 28 -0.24 20.01 9.70
CA GLU A 28 -0.11 21.46 9.52
C GLU A 28 0.88 21.81 8.41
N GLN A 29 2.03 21.10 8.35
CA GLN A 29 3.02 21.29 7.29
C GLN A 29 2.46 20.90 5.92
N ILE A 30 1.70 19.81 5.80
CA ILE A 30 1.08 19.40 4.54
C ILE A 30 0.06 20.44 4.06
N ARG A 31 -0.77 20.99 4.96
CA ARG A 31 -1.69 22.10 4.61
C ARG A 31 -0.96 23.34 4.14
N GLU A 32 0.18 23.67 4.76
CA GLU A 32 0.99 24.81 4.33
C GLU A 32 1.61 24.58 2.95
N LEU A 33 2.12 23.37 2.66
CA LEU A 33 2.58 23.02 1.32
C LEU A 33 1.46 23.16 0.28
N HIS A 34 0.27 22.67 0.59
CA HIS A 34 -0.89 22.76 -0.31
C HIS A 34 -1.26 24.22 -0.59
N ARG A 35 -1.28 25.11 0.42
CA ARG A 35 -1.52 26.57 0.24
C ARG A 35 -0.48 27.23 -0.68
N ARG A 36 0.73 26.69 -0.75
CA ARG A 36 1.80 27.15 -1.66
C ARG A 36 1.74 26.51 -3.04
N GLY A 37 0.73 25.71 -3.34
CA GLY A 37 0.59 24.99 -4.61
C GLY A 37 1.55 23.80 -4.77
N ILE A 38 2.04 23.25 -3.65
CA ILE A 38 2.92 22.07 -3.62
C ILE A 38 2.06 20.89 -3.15
N LEU A 39 1.98 19.84 -3.98
CA LEU A 39 1.32 18.59 -3.60
C LEU A 39 2.22 17.77 -2.68
N PHE A 40 1.61 17.12 -1.69
CA PHE A 40 2.28 16.14 -0.87
C PHE A 40 1.88 14.73 -1.31
N CYS A 41 2.86 13.81 -1.38
CA CYS A 41 2.65 12.44 -1.82
C CYS A 41 3.19 11.47 -0.75
N PRO A 42 2.32 10.95 0.12
CA PRO A 42 2.68 9.79 0.93
C PRO A 42 2.99 8.61 0.01
N ALA A 43 4.19 8.06 0.11
CA ALA A 43 4.67 6.94 -0.71
C ALA A 43 4.96 5.74 0.20
N SER A 44 4.24 4.63 0.00
CA SER A 44 4.35 3.47 0.89
C SER A 44 4.00 2.16 0.19
N GLY A 45 4.42 1.04 0.81
CA GLY A 45 3.93 -0.29 0.47
C GLY A 45 2.52 -0.58 1.01
N ARG A 46 1.88 0.37 1.71
CA ARG A 46 0.52 0.24 2.23
C ARG A 46 -0.52 0.41 1.13
N GLN A 47 -1.72 -0.13 1.37
CA GLN A 47 -2.90 0.12 0.54
C GLN A 47 -3.43 1.54 0.71
N TYR A 48 -4.16 2.02 -0.31
CA TYR A 48 -4.84 3.32 -0.29
C TYR A 48 -5.71 3.50 0.95
N THR A 49 -6.57 2.51 1.29
CA THR A 49 -7.45 2.57 2.46
C THR A 49 -6.69 2.85 3.76
N SER A 50 -5.53 2.20 3.94
CA SER A 50 -4.69 2.40 5.11
C SER A 50 -4.04 3.79 5.14
N LEU A 51 -3.51 4.26 3.99
CA LEU A 51 -2.92 5.59 3.89
C LEU A 51 -3.97 6.70 4.04
N CYS A 52 -5.14 6.54 3.43
CA CYS A 52 -6.22 7.51 3.53
C CYS A 52 -6.70 7.68 4.99
N LYS A 53 -6.77 6.59 5.76
CA LYS A 53 -7.06 6.66 7.20
C LYS A 53 -5.98 7.40 7.98
N LEU A 54 -4.71 7.11 7.69
CA LEU A 54 -3.56 7.73 8.38
C LEU A 54 -3.45 9.23 8.10
N PHE A 55 -3.79 9.67 6.88
CA PHE A 55 -3.75 11.06 6.44
C PHE A 55 -5.15 11.71 6.39
N ALA A 56 -6.16 11.11 7.04
CA ALA A 56 -7.54 11.59 6.98
C ALA A 56 -7.72 13.10 7.18
N PRO A 57 -6.98 13.78 8.11
CA PRO A 57 -7.13 15.21 8.29
C PRO A 57 -6.69 16.08 7.11
N VAL A 58 -5.92 15.51 6.16
CA VAL A 58 -5.31 16.24 5.02
C VAL A 58 -5.37 15.45 3.72
N ALA A 59 -6.27 14.46 3.62
CA ALA A 59 -6.37 13.59 2.47
C ALA A 59 -6.62 14.35 1.15
N ASP A 60 -7.37 15.43 1.20
CA ASP A 60 -7.64 16.35 0.11
C ASP A 60 -6.40 17.12 -0.39
N CYS A 61 -5.36 17.24 0.45
CA CYS A 61 -4.08 17.87 0.10
C CYS A 61 -3.06 16.88 -0.48
N CYS A 62 -3.40 15.59 -0.58
CA CYS A 62 -2.45 14.53 -0.90
C CYS A 62 -2.71 13.85 -2.26
N VAL A 63 -1.64 13.28 -2.82
CA VAL A 63 -1.67 12.25 -3.86
C VAL A 63 -1.02 11.01 -3.27
N PHE A 64 -1.72 9.90 -3.22
CA PHE A 64 -1.26 8.68 -2.53
C PHE A 64 -0.57 7.72 -3.49
N LEU A 65 0.71 7.45 -3.27
CA LEU A 65 1.45 6.41 -3.96
C LEU A 65 1.45 5.15 -3.08
N CYS A 66 0.69 4.15 -3.51
CA CYS A 66 0.36 2.94 -2.76
C CYS A 66 1.03 1.72 -3.37
N GLU A 67 1.11 0.63 -2.61
CA GLU A 67 1.64 -0.67 -3.06
C GLU A 67 3.03 -0.56 -3.71
N ASN A 68 3.94 0.26 -3.11
CA ASN A 68 5.28 0.55 -3.63
C ASN A 68 5.28 1.13 -5.06
N GLY A 69 4.27 1.92 -5.42
CA GLY A 69 4.12 2.51 -6.74
C GLY A 69 3.24 1.71 -7.70
N GLY A 70 2.67 0.60 -7.25
CA GLY A 70 1.73 -0.19 -8.04
C GLY A 70 0.42 0.55 -8.35
N VAL A 71 0.01 1.47 -7.47
CA VAL A 71 -1.25 2.21 -7.60
C VAL A 71 -1.08 3.65 -7.12
N ILE A 72 -1.69 4.60 -7.81
CA ILE A 72 -1.72 6.01 -7.42
C ILE A 72 -3.17 6.49 -7.31
N TYR A 73 -3.49 7.11 -6.19
CA TYR A 73 -4.80 7.70 -5.91
C TYR A 73 -4.73 9.22 -5.72
N LYS A 74 -5.73 9.90 -6.24
CA LYS A 74 -6.03 11.30 -5.94
C LYS A 74 -7.54 11.51 -5.89
N ASP A 75 -8.01 12.30 -4.93
CA ASP A 75 -9.43 12.64 -4.78
C ASP A 75 -10.33 11.37 -4.84
N GLU A 76 -9.93 10.33 -4.09
CA GLU A 76 -10.59 9.01 -4.01
C GLU A 76 -10.57 8.19 -5.33
N GLN A 77 -9.97 8.71 -6.38
CA GLN A 77 -9.90 8.06 -7.69
C GLN A 77 -8.52 7.42 -7.91
N CYS A 78 -8.52 6.19 -8.42
CA CYS A 78 -7.31 5.57 -8.94
C CYS A 78 -6.95 6.25 -10.27
N ILE A 79 -5.90 7.09 -10.24
CA ILE A 79 -5.47 7.85 -11.42
C ILE A 79 -4.39 7.13 -12.24
N ALA A 80 -3.71 6.16 -11.64
CA ALA A 80 -2.75 5.31 -12.34
C ALA A 80 -2.59 3.97 -11.60
N LYS A 81 -2.39 2.90 -12.35
CA LYS A 81 -1.97 1.59 -11.84
C LYS A 81 -1.01 0.91 -12.81
N ASN A 82 -0.13 0.10 -12.27
CA ASN A 82 0.85 -0.66 -13.01
C ASN A 82 0.80 -2.14 -12.58
N PRO A 83 -0.21 -2.89 -13.05
CA PRO A 83 -0.33 -4.30 -12.71
C PRO A 83 0.74 -5.13 -13.43
N MET A 84 1.17 -6.21 -12.80
CA MET A 84 1.99 -7.21 -13.47
C MET A 84 1.12 -8.19 -14.28
N PRO A 85 1.66 -8.82 -15.33
CA PRO A 85 0.95 -9.89 -16.02
C PRO A 85 0.50 -10.98 -15.04
N ARG A 86 -0.76 -11.38 -15.08
CA ARG A 86 -1.34 -12.36 -14.17
C ARG A 86 -0.51 -13.65 -14.08
N ALA A 87 -0.16 -14.24 -15.22
CA ALA A 87 0.63 -15.47 -15.27
C ALA A 87 1.97 -15.33 -14.53
N LEU A 88 2.64 -14.16 -14.65
CA LEU A 88 3.87 -13.89 -13.92
C LEU A 88 3.64 -13.77 -12.41
N ALA A 89 2.56 -13.13 -11.99
CA ALA A 89 2.23 -13.00 -10.56
C ALA A 89 1.95 -14.36 -9.93
N GLU A 90 1.19 -15.20 -10.61
CA GLU A 90 0.89 -16.57 -10.18
C GLU A 90 2.14 -17.46 -10.15
N GLU A 91 3.00 -17.37 -11.17
CA GLU A 91 4.28 -18.07 -11.22
C GLU A 91 5.18 -17.67 -10.05
N ILE A 92 5.35 -16.36 -9.79
CA ILE A 92 6.16 -15.86 -8.66
C ILE A 92 5.58 -16.34 -7.33
N ALA A 93 4.27 -16.24 -7.14
CA ALA A 93 3.63 -16.67 -5.90
C ALA A 93 3.84 -18.16 -5.63
N ASN A 94 3.68 -19.00 -6.64
CA ASN A 94 3.87 -20.45 -6.55
C ASN A 94 5.36 -20.82 -6.34
N ASP A 95 6.29 -20.14 -7.01
CA ASP A 95 7.73 -20.36 -6.84
C ASP A 95 8.19 -19.99 -5.42
N LEU A 96 7.77 -18.82 -4.92
CA LEU A 96 8.06 -18.39 -3.56
C LEU A 96 7.50 -19.38 -2.51
N TRP A 97 6.27 -19.85 -2.73
CA TRP A 97 5.66 -20.85 -1.88
C TRP A 97 6.45 -22.17 -1.88
N THR A 98 6.83 -22.66 -3.07
CA THR A 98 7.57 -23.91 -3.23
C THR A 98 8.96 -23.83 -2.60
N ARG A 99 9.70 -22.73 -2.84
CA ARG A 99 11.06 -22.53 -2.30
C ARG A 99 11.10 -22.36 -0.79
N SER A 100 10.02 -21.93 -0.19
CA SER A 100 9.91 -21.77 1.27
C SER A 100 9.47 -23.05 1.97
N ASP A 101 9.40 -24.19 1.29
CA ASP A 101 8.87 -25.45 1.81
C ASP A 101 7.47 -25.28 2.44
N GLY A 102 6.65 -24.40 1.88
CA GLY A 102 5.33 -24.07 2.39
C GLY A 102 5.33 -23.27 3.70
N GLN A 103 6.47 -22.71 4.11
CA GLN A 103 6.59 -21.86 5.30
C GLN A 103 6.59 -20.37 4.97
N GLY A 104 6.72 -20.02 3.69
CA GLY A 104 6.68 -18.64 3.23
C GLY A 104 5.27 -18.05 3.30
N GLU A 105 5.19 -16.81 3.73
CA GLU A 105 3.95 -16.07 3.83
C GLU A 105 3.77 -15.24 2.55
N VAL A 106 3.17 -15.85 1.52
CA VAL A 106 2.97 -15.18 0.24
C VAL A 106 1.68 -14.36 0.26
N MET A 107 1.79 -13.10 -0.11
CA MET A 107 0.69 -12.16 -0.25
C MET A 107 0.69 -11.55 -1.64
N LEU A 108 -0.46 -11.57 -2.30
CA LEU A 108 -0.70 -10.86 -3.55
C LEU A 108 -1.48 -9.58 -3.24
N SER A 109 -1.10 -8.46 -3.83
CA SER A 109 -1.83 -7.20 -3.67
C SER A 109 -2.55 -6.85 -4.96
N GLY A 110 -3.84 -6.63 -4.84
CA GLY A 110 -4.66 -6.02 -5.87
C GLY A 110 -4.61 -4.50 -5.80
N GLN A 111 -5.65 -3.83 -6.30
CA GLN A 111 -5.73 -2.37 -6.27
C GLN A 111 -5.92 -1.84 -4.84
N ASN A 112 -6.72 -2.51 -4.02
CA ASN A 112 -6.99 -2.11 -2.63
C ASN A 112 -7.34 -3.30 -1.73
N THR A 113 -6.87 -4.49 -2.06
CA THR A 113 -7.08 -5.72 -1.28
C THR A 113 -5.80 -6.55 -1.25
N ALA A 114 -5.44 -7.05 -0.09
CA ALA A 114 -4.37 -8.04 0.07
C ALA A 114 -4.99 -9.44 0.05
N TYR A 115 -4.45 -10.32 -0.76
CA TYR A 115 -4.86 -11.71 -0.87
C TYR A 115 -3.81 -12.57 -0.20
N LEU A 116 -4.21 -13.22 0.90
CA LEU A 116 -3.34 -14.06 1.70
C LEU A 116 -3.63 -15.52 1.41
N MET A 117 -2.60 -16.28 1.12
CA MET A 117 -2.73 -17.72 1.02
C MET A 117 -3.10 -18.30 2.40
N GLU A 118 -4.13 -19.16 2.46
CA GLU A 118 -4.61 -19.81 3.72
C GLU A 118 -3.48 -20.46 4.52
N ARG A 119 -2.45 -20.95 3.83
CA ARG A 119 -1.30 -21.63 4.42
C ARG A 119 -0.25 -20.71 5.04
N GLY A 120 -0.37 -19.37 4.86
CA GLY A 120 0.63 -18.40 5.29
C GLY A 120 -0.02 -17.17 5.94
N LEU A 121 -0.68 -17.38 7.10
CA LEU A 121 -1.42 -16.31 7.79
C LEU A 121 -0.59 -15.51 8.82
N GLY A 122 0.73 -15.64 8.86
CA GLY A 122 1.57 -14.90 9.79
C GLY A 122 1.54 -13.39 9.54
N MET A 123 1.43 -12.96 8.26
CA MET A 123 1.23 -11.54 7.92
C MET A 123 -0.12 -10.99 8.36
N LEU A 124 -1.11 -11.81 8.67
CA LEU A 124 -2.47 -11.39 8.96
C LEU A 124 -2.54 -10.37 10.09
N LYS A 125 -1.78 -10.58 11.18
CA LYS A 125 -1.74 -9.65 12.31
C LYS A 125 -1.22 -8.27 11.90
N ARG A 126 -0.20 -8.23 11.04
CA ARG A 126 0.37 -6.97 10.54
C ARG A 126 -0.62 -6.25 9.63
N ILE A 127 -1.28 -6.98 8.72
CA ILE A 127 -2.29 -6.44 7.81
C ILE A 127 -3.47 -5.84 8.56
N GLN A 128 -3.96 -6.53 9.59
CA GLN A 128 -4.99 -6.02 10.49
C GLN A 128 -4.52 -4.79 11.28
N PHE A 129 -3.29 -4.82 11.80
CA PHE A 129 -2.72 -3.70 12.56
C PHE A 129 -2.65 -2.41 11.75
N ILE A 130 -2.21 -2.48 10.48
CA ILE A 130 -2.11 -1.31 9.60
C ILE A 130 -3.44 -0.94 8.93
N GLY A 131 -4.49 -1.73 9.13
CA GLY A 131 -5.85 -1.45 8.64
C GLY A 131 -6.05 -1.65 7.14
N ASN A 132 -5.29 -2.57 6.53
CA ASN A 132 -5.50 -2.97 5.14
C ASN A 132 -6.76 -3.84 4.99
N ASN A 133 -7.41 -3.75 3.83
CA ASN A 133 -8.39 -4.75 3.41
C ASN A 133 -7.67 -6.05 3.05
N TYR A 134 -8.28 -7.19 3.34
CA TYR A 134 -7.71 -8.48 2.97
C TYR A 134 -8.77 -9.54 2.66
N GLN A 135 -8.37 -10.55 1.93
CA GLN A 135 -9.12 -11.77 1.66
C GLN A 135 -8.19 -12.97 1.76
N ILE A 136 -8.68 -14.08 2.30
CA ILE A 136 -7.95 -15.35 2.34
C ILE A 136 -8.33 -16.12 1.08
N ILE A 137 -7.33 -16.68 0.39
CA ILE A 137 -7.47 -17.48 -0.82
C ILE A 137 -6.74 -18.81 -0.67
N HIS A 138 -7.13 -19.81 -1.44
CA HIS A 138 -6.47 -21.12 -1.47
C HIS A 138 -5.43 -21.21 -2.59
N ASP A 139 -5.66 -20.48 -3.69
CA ASP A 139 -4.81 -20.50 -4.88
C ASP A 139 -4.67 -19.07 -5.48
N PRO A 140 -3.48 -18.68 -5.99
CA PRO A 140 -3.28 -17.37 -6.62
C PRO A 140 -4.27 -17.04 -7.76
N SER A 141 -4.79 -18.06 -8.46
CA SER A 141 -5.77 -17.87 -9.55
C SER A 141 -7.13 -17.36 -9.06
N GLU A 142 -7.42 -17.46 -7.77
CA GLU A 142 -8.67 -16.96 -7.17
C GLU A 142 -8.71 -15.43 -7.03
N VAL A 143 -7.57 -14.72 -7.20
CA VAL A 143 -7.55 -13.26 -7.14
C VAL A 143 -8.46 -12.67 -8.24
N PRO A 144 -9.53 -11.93 -7.92
CA PRO A 144 -10.52 -11.51 -8.91
C PRO A 144 -10.13 -10.25 -9.70
N GLU A 145 -9.02 -9.61 -9.34
CA GLU A 145 -8.57 -8.34 -9.90
C GLU A 145 -7.13 -8.42 -10.43
N GLU A 146 -6.64 -7.32 -11.00
CA GLU A 146 -5.25 -7.19 -11.44
C GLU A 146 -4.30 -7.13 -10.24
N ILE A 147 -3.20 -7.86 -10.31
CA ILE A 147 -2.19 -7.95 -9.24
C ILE A 147 -1.12 -6.89 -9.46
N THR A 148 -0.88 -6.07 -8.47
CA THR A 148 0.10 -4.97 -8.51
C THR A 148 1.40 -5.30 -7.80
N LYS A 149 1.37 -6.28 -6.88
CA LYS A 149 2.54 -6.67 -6.09
C LYS A 149 2.40 -8.11 -5.60
N VAL A 150 3.53 -8.83 -5.53
CA VAL A 150 3.68 -10.07 -4.77
C VAL A 150 4.70 -9.81 -3.67
N SER A 151 4.43 -10.26 -2.45
CA SER A 151 5.27 -10.05 -1.25
C SER A 151 5.40 -11.34 -0.44
N VAL A 152 6.50 -11.45 0.30
CA VAL A 152 6.79 -12.49 1.30
C VAL A 152 7.18 -11.85 2.61
#